data_bfb88d34b360459cd7416d2b1535b842
#
_entry.id   bfb88d34b360459cd7416d2b1535b842
#
_cell.length_a   1.000
_cell.length_b   1.000
_cell.length_c   1.000
_cell.angle_alpha   90.00
_cell.angle_beta   90.00
_cell.angle_gamma   90.00
#
_symmetry.space_group_name_H-M   'P 1'
#
loop_
_entity.id
_entity.type
_entity.pdbx_description
1 polymer ?
#
loop_
_entity_poly.entity_id
_entity_poly.type
_entity_poly.pdbx_seq_one_letter_code
_entity_poly.pdbx_strand_id
1 'polypeptide(L)'
;MNEIYLIGLGNPGKKYSKSRHNIGFLVLENLSKKYNANFLLKDKLKSSCSEFKINNSTYRLFLPNTFMNNSGDAVRAIVDWYKINLDQLFIIVDDKDLPLGKIRFRKKGSSGGHNGLKSIIEQLQTHNFNRIRIGIGSPPLIKGTNTSNTISHVLGNISLEEKSILDKVYERLIESLSLIHI
;
A
#
# COMPACT_ATOMS: atom_id res chain seq x y z
N MET A 1 -3.34 18.35 16.61
CA MET A 1 -3.76 16.94 16.39
C MET A 1 -3.09 16.48 15.13
N ASN A 2 -2.22 15.46 15.20
CA ASN A 2 -1.50 14.97 14.02
C ASN A 2 -2.41 14.07 13.18
N GLU A 3 -2.49 14.32 11.88
CA GLU A 3 -3.22 13.46 10.95
C GLU A 3 -2.23 12.68 10.09
N ILE A 4 -2.45 11.37 9.99
CA ILE A 4 -1.62 10.44 9.22
C ILE A 4 -2.53 9.75 8.21
N TYR A 5 -2.16 9.83 6.94
CA TYR A 5 -2.94 9.31 5.82
C TYR A 5 -2.22 8.11 5.20
N LEU A 6 -2.80 6.94 5.36
CA LEU A 6 -2.25 5.66 4.88
C LEU A 6 -3.08 5.17 3.70
N ILE A 7 -2.48 5.04 2.53
CA ILE A 7 -3.13 4.49 1.34
C ILE A 7 -2.44 3.19 0.99
N GLY A 8 -3.16 2.08 1.12
CA GLY A 8 -2.69 0.77 0.67
C GLY A 8 -3.00 0.60 -0.82
N LEU A 9 -2.01 0.19 -1.62
CA LEU A 9 -2.27 -0.13 -3.02
C LEU A 9 -2.70 -1.58 -3.20
N GLY A 10 -3.61 -1.79 -4.16
CA GLY A 10 -4.17 -3.08 -4.52
C GLY A 10 -5.18 -2.95 -5.66
N ASN A 11 -5.63 -4.08 -6.19
CA ASN A 11 -6.73 -4.16 -7.14
C ASN A 11 -8.03 -4.56 -6.42
N PRO A 12 -9.17 -3.93 -6.73
CA PRO A 12 -10.45 -4.28 -6.15
C PRO A 12 -10.94 -5.65 -6.65
N GLY A 13 -11.77 -6.30 -5.84
CA GLY A 13 -12.46 -7.55 -6.16
C GLY A 13 -11.79 -8.81 -5.60
N LYS A 14 -12.63 -9.83 -5.35
CA LYS A 14 -12.25 -11.11 -4.71
C LYS A 14 -11.10 -11.84 -5.42
N LYS A 15 -11.01 -11.71 -6.75
CA LYS A 15 -9.96 -12.34 -7.57
C LYS A 15 -8.55 -11.94 -7.13
N TYR A 16 -8.36 -10.70 -6.66
CA TYR A 16 -7.06 -10.14 -6.32
C TYR A 16 -6.79 -10.10 -4.81
N SER A 17 -7.77 -10.43 -3.98
CA SER A 17 -7.71 -10.28 -2.52
C SER A 17 -6.53 -10.99 -1.85
N LYS A 18 -5.98 -12.03 -2.48
CA LYS A 18 -4.82 -12.79 -1.98
C LYS A 18 -3.56 -12.58 -2.81
N SER A 19 -3.57 -11.68 -3.80
CA SER A 19 -2.41 -11.44 -4.65
C SER A 19 -1.31 -10.65 -3.91
N ARG A 20 -0.05 -10.86 -4.31
CA ARG A 20 1.09 -10.10 -3.77
C ARG A 20 0.95 -8.61 -4.03
N HIS A 21 0.32 -8.24 -5.15
CA HIS A 21 0.06 -6.84 -5.52
C HIS A 21 -0.96 -6.15 -4.59
N ASN A 22 -1.72 -6.92 -3.81
CA ASN A 22 -2.66 -6.40 -2.82
C ASN A 22 -2.08 -6.29 -1.40
N ILE A 23 -0.74 -6.41 -1.25
CA ILE A 23 -0.12 -6.35 0.08
C ILE A 23 -0.43 -5.04 0.82
N GLY A 24 -0.57 -3.92 0.09
CA GLY A 24 -0.99 -2.65 0.67
C GLY A 24 -2.38 -2.71 1.30
N PHE A 25 -3.34 -3.38 0.63
CA PHE A 25 -4.68 -3.63 1.17
C PHE A 25 -4.62 -4.50 2.41
N LEU A 26 -3.91 -5.62 2.33
CA LEU A 26 -3.79 -6.58 3.44
C LEU A 26 -3.22 -5.95 4.70
N VAL A 27 -2.23 -5.08 4.58
CA VAL A 27 -1.68 -4.31 5.72
C VAL A 27 -2.76 -3.45 6.36
N LEU A 28 -3.48 -2.64 5.57
CA LEU A 28 -4.48 -1.73 6.12
C LEU A 28 -5.72 -2.44 6.65
N GLU A 29 -6.11 -3.57 6.05
CA GLU A 29 -7.18 -4.43 6.58
C GLU A 29 -6.81 -5.03 7.94
N ASN A 30 -5.56 -5.49 8.11
CA ASN A 30 -5.06 -5.97 9.40
C ASN A 30 -4.98 -4.84 10.44
N LEU A 31 -4.52 -3.66 10.02
CA LEU A 31 -4.47 -2.48 10.89
C LEU A 31 -5.87 -2.07 11.36
N SER A 32 -6.84 -2.01 10.44
CA SER A 32 -8.21 -1.65 10.77
C SER A 32 -8.85 -2.66 11.74
N LYS A 33 -8.62 -3.97 11.55
CA LYS A 33 -9.06 -5.02 12.47
C LYS A 33 -8.50 -4.85 13.87
N LYS A 34 -7.20 -4.57 14.00
CA LYS A 34 -6.55 -4.37 15.29
C LYS A 34 -7.18 -3.23 16.10
N TYR A 35 -7.64 -2.18 15.44
CA TYR A 35 -8.26 -1.01 16.08
C TYR A 35 -9.78 -0.97 15.97
N ASN A 36 -10.42 -2.10 15.61
CA ASN A 36 -11.88 -2.23 15.47
C ASN A 36 -12.51 -1.14 14.59
N ALA A 37 -11.79 -0.71 13.55
CA ALA A 37 -12.21 0.30 12.61
C ALA A 37 -12.72 -0.36 11.32
N ASN A 38 -13.92 0.01 10.85
CA ASN A 38 -14.52 -0.58 9.67
C ASN A 38 -14.29 0.28 8.43
N PHE A 39 -14.07 -0.35 7.29
CA PHE A 39 -14.02 0.33 6.00
C PHE A 39 -15.43 0.61 5.48
N LEU A 40 -15.65 1.86 5.07
CA LEU A 40 -16.87 2.33 4.41
C LEU A 40 -16.53 2.90 3.05
N LEU A 41 -17.30 2.53 2.03
CA LEU A 41 -17.13 3.05 0.68
C LEU A 41 -17.45 4.54 0.64
N LYS A 42 -16.56 5.33 0.03
CA LYS A 42 -16.72 6.75 -0.27
C LYS A 42 -16.46 7.01 -1.75
N ASP A 43 -17.51 7.03 -2.56
CA ASP A 43 -17.41 7.15 -4.01
C ASP A 43 -16.67 8.42 -4.47
N LYS A 44 -16.87 9.54 -3.79
CA LYS A 44 -16.17 10.81 -4.06
C LYS A 44 -14.66 10.68 -3.92
N LEU A 45 -14.18 9.77 -3.07
CA LEU A 45 -12.76 9.48 -2.86
C LEU A 45 -12.28 8.28 -3.67
N LYS A 46 -13.17 7.65 -4.44
CA LYS A 46 -12.89 6.41 -5.19
C LYS A 46 -12.21 5.35 -4.31
N SER A 47 -12.59 5.28 -3.02
CA SER A 47 -11.91 4.46 -2.01
C SER A 47 -12.84 3.98 -0.93
N SER A 48 -12.54 2.82 -0.37
CA SER A 48 -13.04 2.42 0.94
C SER A 48 -12.16 3.08 2.02
N CYS A 49 -12.79 3.72 3.00
CA CYS A 49 -12.15 4.55 3.99
C CYS A 49 -12.43 4.04 5.40
N SER A 50 -11.44 4.08 6.25
CA SER A 50 -11.55 3.78 7.67
C SER A 50 -10.74 4.78 8.48
N GLU A 51 -11.06 4.97 9.74
CA GLU A 51 -10.25 5.81 10.63
C GLU A 51 -10.28 5.30 12.08
N PHE A 52 -9.21 5.57 12.79
CA PHE A 52 -9.10 5.35 14.23
C PHE A 52 -8.13 6.38 14.84
N LYS A 53 -8.15 6.47 16.16
CA LYS A 53 -7.29 7.39 16.92
C LYS A 53 -6.38 6.60 17.85
N ILE A 54 -5.12 7.03 17.93
CA ILE A 54 -4.17 6.58 18.95
C ILE A 54 -3.55 7.84 19.55
N ASN A 55 -3.67 8.00 20.87
CA ASN A 55 -3.21 9.20 21.57
C ASN A 55 -3.78 10.48 20.92
N ASN A 56 -2.90 11.41 20.52
CA ASN A 56 -3.27 12.67 19.86
C ASN A 56 -3.25 12.61 18.33
N SER A 57 -3.14 11.42 17.74
CA SER A 57 -3.04 11.24 16.29
C SER A 57 -4.27 10.55 15.72
N THR A 58 -4.78 11.06 14.58
CA THR A 58 -5.83 10.43 13.78
C THR A 58 -5.18 9.71 12.60
N TYR A 59 -5.44 8.43 12.47
CA TYR A 59 -5.01 7.59 11.34
C TYR A 59 -6.18 7.40 10.39
N ARG A 60 -6.00 7.82 9.14
CA ARG A 60 -6.99 7.64 8.07
C ARG A 60 -6.46 6.63 7.08
N LEU A 61 -7.24 5.56 6.87
CA LEU A 61 -6.89 4.44 6.00
C LEU A 61 -7.72 4.50 4.73
N PHE A 62 -7.09 4.24 3.59
CA PHE A 62 -7.75 4.24 2.30
C PHE A 62 -7.33 3.03 1.47
N LEU A 63 -8.34 2.34 0.94
CA LEU A 63 -8.20 1.27 -0.05
C LEU A 63 -8.83 1.77 -1.35
N PRO A 64 -8.02 2.18 -2.36
CA PRO A 64 -8.54 2.62 -3.65
C PRO A 64 -9.44 1.57 -4.31
N ASN A 65 -10.61 1.98 -4.79
CA ASN A 65 -11.51 1.10 -5.57
C ASN A 65 -11.24 1.19 -7.08
N THR A 66 -10.12 1.80 -7.46
CA THR A 66 -9.59 1.81 -8.82
C THR A 66 -8.66 0.62 -9.03
N PHE A 67 -8.48 0.20 -10.29
CA PHE A 67 -7.41 -0.74 -10.60
C PHE A 67 -6.04 -0.09 -10.38
N MET A 68 -5.01 -0.92 -10.19
CA MET A 68 -3.66 -0.49 -9.83
C MET A 68 -3.10 0.62 -10.73
N ASN A 69 -3.28 0.53 -12.03
CA ASN A 69 -2.83 1.52 -13.01
C ASN A 69 -3.57 2.87 -12.93
N ASN A 70 -4.68 2.95 -12.19
CA ASN A 70 -5.49 4.16 -11.98
C ASN A 70 -5.51 4.57 -10.49
N SER A 71 -4.58 4.06 -9.67
CA SER A 71 -4.49 4.40 -8.24
C SER A 71 -4.29 5.89 -8.01
N GLY A 72 -3.64 6.59 -8.92
CA GLY A 72 -3.43 8.03 -8.85
C GLY A 72 -4.71 8.85 -8.79
N ASP A 73 -5.78 8.40 -9.46
CA ASP A 73 -7.08 9.08 -9.44
C ASP A 73 -7.69 9.12 -8.02
N ALA A 74 -7.62 7.98 -7.31
CA ALA A 74 -8.09 7.91 -5.94
C ALA A 74 -7.20 8.73 -5.00
N VAL A 75 -5.87 8.59 -5.14
CA VAL A 75 -4.91 9.34 -4.32
C VAL A 75 -5.09 10.84 -4.51
N ARG A 76 -5.24 11.32 -5.74
CA ARG A 76 -5.50 12.73 -6.04
C ARG A 76 -6.79 13.22 -5.38
N ALA A 77 -7.88 12.46 -5.52
CA ALA A 77 -9.16 12.79 -4.90
C ALA A 77 -9.05 12.89 -3.35
N ILE A 78 -8.30 11.98 -2.73
CA ILE A 78 -8.07 11.98 -1.28
C ILE A 78 -7.23 13.20 -0.87
N VAL A 79 -6.12 13.46 -1.58
CA VAL A 79 -5.22 14.60 -1.29
C VAL A 79 -5.97 15.92 -1.39
N ASP A 80 -6.78 16.11 -2.44
CA ASP A 80 -7.55 17.33 -2.65
C ASP A 80 -8.68 17.50 -1.63
N TRP A 81 -9.35 16.41 -1.26
CA TRP A 81 -10.45 16.45 -0.29
C TRP A 81 -9.99 16.85 1.11
N TYR A 82 -8.92 16.22 1.59
CA TYR A 82 -8.39 16.46 2.94
C TYR A 82 -7.33 17.57 3.00
N LYS A 83 -6.95 18.15 1.85
CA LYS A 83 -5.87 19.15 1.74
C LYS A 83 -4.55 18.64 2.35
N ILE A 84 -4.20 17.40 2.03
CA ILE A 84 -3.09 16.67 2.66
C ILE A 84 -1.75 17.32 2.32
N ASN A 85 -0.94 17.61 3.35
CA ASN A 85 0.49 17.80 3.15
C ASN A 85 1.13 16.44 2.84
N LEU A 86 1.89 16.32 1.75
CA LEU A 86 2.46 15.05 1.29
C LEU A 86 3.43 14.41 2.30
N ASP A 87 3.96 15.15 3.26
CA ASP A 87 4.72 14.59 4.39
C ASP A 87 3.87 13.74 5.33
N GLN A 88 2.56 13.93 5.35
CA GLN A 88 1.59 13.17 6.13
C GLN A 88 1.01 11.97 5.35
N LEU A 89 1.31 11.88 4.04
CA LEU A 89 0.83 10.84 3.14
C LEU A 89 1.82 9.67 3.09
N PHE A 90 1.34 8.45 3.31
CA PHE A 90 2.11 7.22 3.23
C PHE A 90 1.44 6.24 2.27
N ILE A 91 2.10 5.90 1.19
CA ILE A 91 1.67 4.90 0.21
C ILE A 91 2.31 3.55 0.56
N ILE A 92 1.48 2.53 0.83
CA ILE A 92 1.94 1.18 1.13
C ILE A 92 1.84 0.34 -0.13
N VAL A 93 2.96 -0.28 -0.55
CA VAL A 93 3.10 -0.89 -1.86
C VAL A 93 4.02 -2.12 -1.81
N ASP A 94 3.75 -3.11 -2.68
CA ASP A 94 4.65 -4.24 -2.91
C ASP A 94 5.95 -3.82 -3.61
N ASP A 95 7.00 -4.61 -3.37
CA ASP A 95 8.32 -4.41 -3.97
C ASP A 95 8.94 -5.76 -4.33
N LYS A 96 9.00 -6.06 -5.64
CA LYS A 96 9.59 -7.30 -6.17
C LYS A 96 11.12 -7.36 -6.06
N ASP A 97 11.77 -6.21 -5.89
CA ASP A 97 13.23 -6.12 -5.81
C ASP A 97 13.74 -6.17 -4.35
N LEU A 98 12.82 -6.32 -3.39
CA LEU A 98 13.13 -6.56 -1.99
C LEU A 98 12.87 -8.02 -1.61
N PRO A 99 13.74 -8.63 -0.79
CA PRO A 99 13.45 -9.94 -0.20
C PRO A 99 12.08 -9.97 0.48
N LEU A 100 11.41 -11.10 0.43
CA LEU A 100 10.11 -11.31 1.07
C LEU A 100 10.14 -10.88 2.55
N GLY A 101 9.18 -10.07 2.94
CA GLY A 101 9.05 -9.57 4.30
C GLY A 101 9.99 -8.42 4.68
N LYS A 102 10.87 -7.97 3.80
CA LYS A 102 11.69 -6.77 4.03
C LYS A 102 10.85 -5.51 3.88
N ILE A 103 10.89 -4.62 4.88
CA ILE A 103 10.25 -3.30 4.80
C ILE A 103 11.29 -2.25 4.45
N ARG A 104 10.93 -1.33 3.57
CA ARG A 104 11.76 -0.18 3.21
C ARG A 104 10.94 1.09 3.13
N PHE A 105 11.31 2.07 3.92
CA PHE A 105 10.77 3.43 3.86
C PHE A 105 11.53 4.29 2.86
N ARG A 106 10.80 5.11 2.08
CA ARG A 106 11.35 6.09 1.15
C ARG A 106 10.48 7.34 1.13
N LYS A 107 11.09 8.52 1.29
CA LYS A 107 10.41 9.82 1.20
C LYS A 107 10.16 10.28 -0.24
N LYS A 108 10.99 9.79 -1.19
CA LYS A 108 10.93 10.15 -2.61
C LYS A 108 11.48 9.02 -3.49
N GLY A 109 11.23 9.08 -4.79
CA GLY A 109 11.82 8.15 -5.77
C GLY A 109 10.93 7.93 -6.99
N SER A 110 11.47 7.27 -8.02
CA SER A 110 10.72 6.85 -9.21
C SER A 110 9.69 5.75 -8.87
N SER A 111 8.88 5.37 -9.85
CA SER A 111 7.94 4.27 -9.69
C SER A 111 8.61 2.89 -9.57
N GLY A 112 9.85 2.74 -10.05
CA GLY A 112 10.53 1.45 -10.12
C GLY A 112 9.79 0.40 -10.94
N GLY A 113 9.03 0.84 -11.97
CA GLY A 113 8.17 -0.01 -12.79
C GLY A 113 6.84 -0.42 -12.15
N HIS A 114 6.54 0.06 -10.94
CA HIS A 114 5.27 -0.23 -10.27
C HIS A 114 4.16 0.68 -10.82
N ASN A 115 3.15 0.09 -11.49
CA ASN A 115 2.09 0.82 -12.18
C ASN A 115 1.27 1.76 -11.26
N GLY A 116 0.98 1.36 -10.03
CA GLY A 116 0.29 2.21 -9.07
C GLY A 116 1.10 3.44 -8.68
N LEU A 117 2.40 3.28 -8.41
CA LEU A 117 3.28 4.42 -8.14
C LEU A 117 3.44 5.33 -9.37
N LYS A 118 3.51 4.76 -10.57
CA LYS A 118 3.54 5.53 -11.83
C LYS A 118 2.30 6.42 -11.93
N SER A 119 1.11 5.84 -11.77
CA SER A 119 -0.16 6.56 -11.79
C SER A 119 -0.23 7.67 -10.73
N ILE A 120 0.24 7.41 -9.51
CA ILE A 120 0.27 8.43 -8.44
C ILE A 120 1.21 9.59 -8.79
N ILE A 121 2.40 9.31 -9.30
CA ILE A 121 3.37 10.33 -9.73
C ILE A 121 2.79 11.20 -10.84
N GLU A 122 2.13 10.60 -11.82
CA GLU A 122 1.46 11.31 -12.91
C GLU A 122 0.33 12.23 -12.42
N GLN A 123 -0.50 11.76 -11.49
CA GLN A 123 -1.62 12.53 -10.96
C GLN A 123 -1.20 13.62 -9.96
N LEU A 124 -0.23 13.35 -9.10
CA LEU A 124 0.26 14.33 -8.13
C LEU A 124 1.31 15.29 -8.73
N GLN A 125 1.84 14.99 -9.93
CA GLN A 125 2.92 15.74 -10.60
C GLN A 125 4.17 15.90 -9.72
N THR A 126 4.44 14.91 -8.86
CA THR A 126 5.60 14.91 -7.97
C THR A 126 6.04 13.51 -7.60
N HIS A 127 7.34 13.36 -7.32
CA HIS A 127 7.94 12.15 -6.76
C HIS A 127 8.11 12.23 -5.24
N ASN A 128 7.76 13.35 -4.60
CA ASN A 128 8.01 13.64 -3.19
C ASN A 128 6.79 13.27 -2.34
N PHE A 129 6.66 11.99 -1.99
CA PHE A 129 5.70 11.48 -1.00
C PHE A 129 6.25 10.21 -0.35
N ASN A 130 5.82 9.93 0.88
CA ASN A 130 6.34 8.79 1.63
C ASN A 130 5.80 7.46 1.09
N ARG A 131 6.66 6.46 1.06
CA ARG A 131 6.36 5.09 0.61
C ARG A 131 6.86 4.10 1.63
N ILE A 132 6.00 3.15 1.96
CA ILE A 132 6.33 1.96 2.73
C ILE A 132 6.32 0.82 1.72
N ARG A 133 7.51 0.37 1.33
CA ARG A 133 7.69 -0.71 0.34
C ARG A 133 7.87 -2.02 1.09
N ILE A 134 7.05 -3.02 0.76
CA ILE A 134 7.06 -4.35 1.38
C ILE A 134 7.55 -5.36 0.36
N GLY A 135 8.65 -6.03 0.67
CA GLY A 135 9.25 -7.03 -0.19
C GLY A 135 8.34 -8.24 -0.39
N ILE A 136 8.16 -8.62 -1.65
CA ILE A 136 7.43 -9.81 -2.08
C ILE A 136 8.35 -10.84 -2.73
N GLY A 137 9.66 -10.59 -2.71
CA GLY A 137 10.66 -11.42 -3.39
C GLY A 137 10.66 -11.23 -4.91
N SER A 138 11.76 -11.60 -5.53
CA SER A 138 11.92 -11.50 -6.98
C SER A 138 11.16 -12.60 -7.70
N PRO A 139 10.55 -12.30 -8.87
CA PRO A 139 9.93 -13.31 -9.71
C PRO A 139 10.97 -14.32 -10.18
N PRO A 140 10.60 -15.63 -10.27
CA PRO A 140 11.50 -16.64 -10.79
C PRO A 140 11.82 -16.36 -12.27
N LEU A 141 13.05 -16.67 -12.68
CA LEU A 141 13.43 -16.61 -14.08
C LEU A 141 12.64 -17.66 -14.90
N ILE A 142 12.28 -17.29 -16.12
CA ILE A 142 11.67 -18.23 -17.06
C ILE A 142 12.77 -19.19 -17.51
N LYS A 143 12.52 -20.52 -17.41
CA LYS A 143 13.48 -21.57 -17.84
C LYS A 143 14.02 -21.28 -19.24
N GLY A 144 15.35 -21.24 -19.39
CA GLY A 144 16.02 -21.01 -20.66
C GLY A 144 16.10 -19.55 -21.12
N THR A 145 15.74 -18.60 -20.28
CA THR A 145 15.82 -17.17 -20.58
C THR A 145 16.36 -16.38 -19.39
N ASN A 146 16.85 -15.15 -19.64
CA ASN A 146 17.21 -14.18 -18.58
C ASN A 146 16.03 -13.26 -18.22
N THR A 147 14.80 -13.62 -18.62
CA THR A 147 13.59 -12.83 -18.36
C THR A 147 12.78 -13.43 -17.21
N SER A 148 12.08 -12.59 -16.47
CA SER A 148 11.16 -12.99 -15.41
C SER A 148 9.74 -12.57 -15.75
N ASN A 149 8.75 -13.35 -15.33
CA ASN A 149 7.35 -12.98 -15.50
C ASN A 149 6.88 -12.15 -14.30
N THR A 150 7.22 -10.87 -14.30
CA THR A 150 6.86 -9.93 -13.22
C THR A 150 5.34 -9.85 -13.03
N ILE A 151 4.57 -9.79 -14.11
CA ILE A 151 3.11 -9.64 -14.05
C ILE A 151 2.47 -10.83 -13.33
N SER A 152 2.83 -12.07 -13.72
CA SER A 152 2.29 -13.27 -13.07
C SER A 152 2.74 -13.39 -11.62
N HIS A 153 3.95 -12.89 -11.28
CA HIS A 153 4.46 -12.92 -9.91
C HIS A 153 3.64 -11.99 -9.00
N VAL A 154 3.49 -10.71 -9.38
CA VAL A 154 2.76 -9.74 -8.55
C VAL A 154 1.26 -10.05 -8.47
N LEU A 155 0.64 -10.57 -9.53
CA LEU A 155 -0.76 -10.98 -9.54
C LEU A 155 -0.99 -12.38 -8.96
N GLY A 156 0.09 -13.15 -8.74
CA GLY A 156 0.04 -14.46 -8.09
C GLY A 156 -0.37 -14.37 -6.63
N ASN A 157 -1.03 -15.42 -6.15
CA ASN A 157 -1.47 -15.49 -4.75
C ASN A 157 -0.28 -15.69 -3.80
N ILE A 158 -0.38 -15.08 -2.64
CA ILE A 158 0.50 -15.31 -1.50
C ILE A 158 0.30 -16.76 -1.03
N SER A 159 1.39 -17.54 -0.95
CA SER A 159 1.37 -18.91 -0.41
C SER A 159 1.18 -18.92 1.11
N LEU A 160 0.89 -20.09 1.69
CA LEU A 160 0.78 -20.21 3.15
C LEU A 160 2.08 -19.89 3.88
N GLU A 161 3.22 -20.26 3.28
CA GLU A 161 4.55 -19.98 3.82
C GLU A 161 4.85 -18.46 3.79
N GLU A 162 4.61 -17.83 2.64
CA GLU A 162 4.76 -16.38 2.49
C GLU A 162 3.85 -15.63 3.45
N LYS A 163 2.61 -16.11 3.63
CA LYS A 163 1.65 -15.49 4.56
C LYS A 163 2.20 -15.46 5.99
N SER A 164 2.78 -16.55 6.48
CA SER A 164 3.37 -16.60 7.82
C SER A 164 4.47 -15.56 8.04
N ILE A 165 5.28 -15.29 6.99
CA ILE A 165 6.31 -14.25 7.03
C ILE A 165 5.67 -12.86 7.02
N LEU A 166 4.68 -12.65 6.15
CA LEU A 166 4.02 -11.35 5.98
C LEU A 166 3.15 -10.97 7.19
N ASP A 167 2.53 -11.93 7.88
CA ASP A 167 1.77 -11.67 9.09
C ASP A 167 2.68 -11.04 10.18
N LYS A 168 3.92 -11.53 10.35
CA LYS A 168 4.92 -10.92 11.24
C LYS A 168 5.35 -9.51 10.79
N VAL A 169 5.39 -9.29 9.47
CA VAL A 169 5.68 -7.96 8.89
C VAL A 169 4.57 -6.97 9.21
N TYR A 170 3.31 -7.42 9.09
CA TYR A 170 2.15 -6.58 9.40
C TYR A 170 2.15 -6.17 10.88
N GLU A 171 2.43 -7.11 11.80
CA GLU A 171 2.54 -6.81 13.22
C GLU A 171 3.62 -5.74 13.50
N ARG A 172 4.83 -5.93 12.98
CA ARG A 172 5.94 -4.97 13.14
C ARG A 172 5.64 -3.60 12.54
N LEU A 173 5.00 -3.58 11.37
CA LEU A 173 4.63 -2.32 10.73
C LEU A 173 3.58 -1.58 11.56
N ILE A 174 2.58 -2.28 12.05
CA ILE A 174 1.53 -1.75 12.90
C ILE A 174 2.11 -1.18 14.21
N GLU A 175 3.04 -1.90 14.84
CA GLU A 175 3.76 -1.41 16.03
C GLU A 175 4.58 -0.16 15.71
N SER A 176 5.32 -0.17 14.60
CA SER A 176 6.12 0.98 14.17
C SER A 176 5.25 2.21 13.89
N LEU A 177 4.09 2.04 13.24
CA LEU A 177 3.14 3.13 13.00
C LEU A 177 2.56 3.70 14.29
N SER A 178 2.35 2.86 15.31
CA SER A 178 1.89 3.32 16.63
C SER A 178 2.96 4.10 17.42
N LEU A 179 4.24 3.91 17.07
CA LEU A 179 5.38 4.58 17.69
C LEU A 179 5.82 5.84 16.91
N ILE A 180 5.31 6.07 15.70
CA ILE A 180 5.55 7.31 14.95
C ILE A 180 4.76 8.45 15.64
N HIS A 181 5.22 8.83 16.81
CA HIS A 181 4.88 10.09 17.44
C HIS A 181 5.88 11.13 16.93
N ILE A 182 5.58 11.69 15.78
CA ILE A 182 6.32 12.86 15.30
C ILE A 182 5.43 14.08 15.48
#